data_491aea6edded2560320a58f90d77de9b
#
_entry.id   491aea6edded2560320a58f90d77de9b
#
_cell.length_a   1.000
_cell.length_b   1.000
_cell.length_c   1.000
_cell.angle_alpha   90.00
_cell.angle_beta   90.00
_cell.angle_gamma   90.00
#
_symmetry.space_group_name_H-M   'P 1'
#
loop_
_entity.id
_entity.type
_entity.pdbx_description
1 polymer ?
#
loop_
_entity_poly.entity_id
_entity_poly.type
_entity_poly.pdbx_seq_one_letter_code
_entity_poly.pdbx_strand_id
1 'polypeptide(L)'
;MRAVFADTFFFHALLDRGDAMHARAIVASRVPQRRFITTEAVLMELGDALHLPAERGEFTAIVDMVRKHAAWELVPTSSDWFQAGLEIFRRHSDKAWQLTDCISMAVMRKRHLREALTGDAHFEQAGFTALLR
;
A
#
# COMPACT_ATOMS: atom_id res chain seq x y z
N MET A 1 -15.35 3.94 -11.96
CA MET A 1 -14.97 3.71 -10.55
C MET A 1 -13.54 4.12 -10.35
N ARG A 2 -13.31 4.88 -9.30
CA ARG A 2 -11.94 5.29 -8.97
C ARG A 2 -11.24 4.19 -8.19
N ALA A 3 -10.03 3.87 -8.61
CA ALA A 3 -9.17 2.94 -7.90
C ALA A 3 -8.04 3.70 -7.22
N VAL A 4 -7.70 3.32 -6.00
CA VAL A 4 -6.58 3.87 -5.25
C VAL A 4 -5.66 2.73 -4.82
N PHE A 5 -4.39 3.03 -4.72
CA PHE A 5 -3.41 2.07 -4.22
C PHE A 5 -3.31 2.19 -2.69
N ALA A 6 -3.32 1.07 -1.99
CA ALA A 6 -3.15 1.04 -0.54
C ALA A 6 -1.73 0.62 -0.19
N ASP A 7 -1.00 1.54 0.43
CA ASP A 7 0.35 1.33 0.93
C ASP A 7 0.32 0.81 2.37
N THR A 8 1.44 0.32 2.85
CA THR A 8 1.61 -0.15 4.24
C THR A 8 1.18 0.91 5.25
N PHE A 9 1.50 2.17 4.98
CA PHE A 9 1.10 3.32 5.80
C PHE A 9 -0.42 3.32 6.10
N PHE A 10 -1.24 3.06 5.08
CA PHE A 10 -2.69 3.03 5.24
C PHE A 10 -3.14 1.96 6.24
N PHE A 11 -2.59 0.75 6.11
CA PHE A 11 -2.96 -0.35 6.99
C PHE A 11 -2.55 -0.08 8.44
N HIS A 12 -1.37 0.50 8.67
CA HIS A 12 -0.94 0.90 10.00
C HIS A 12 -1.88 1.94 10.60
N ALA A 13 -2.22 2.98 9.83
CA ALA A 13 -3.14 4.02 10.29
C ALA A 13 -4.53 3.46 10.58
N LEU A 14 -4.98 2.49 9.78
CA LEU A 14 -6.28 1.85 9.94
C LEU A 14 -6.35 1.02 11.21
N LEU A 15 -5.26 0.33 11.56
CA LEU A 15 -5.22 -0.58 12.71
C LEU A 15 -4.86 0.11 14.03
N ASP A 16 -4.11 1.19 13.99
CA ASP A 16 -3.61 1.87 15.19
C ASP A 16 -4.46 3.10 15.50
N ARG A 17 -5.31 2.98 16.53
CA ARG A 17 -6.17 4.10 16.97
C ARG A 17 -5.37 5.31 17.47
N GLY A 18 -4.13 5.10 17.87
CA GLY A 18 -3.23 6.18 18.31
C GLY A 18 -2.52 6.89 17.17
N ASP A 19 -2.63 6.38 15.94
CA ASP A 19 -2.00 7.00 14.78
C ASP A 19 -2.70 8.32 14.44
N ALA A 20 -1.92 9.36 14.16
CA ALA A 20 -2.44 10.68 13.81
C ALA A 20 -3.36 10.64 12.57
N MET A 21 -3.16 9.67 11.69
CA MET A 21 -3.94 9.52 10.45
C MET A 21 -5.07 8.48 10.58
N HIS A 22 -5.31 7.94 11.78
CA HIS A 22 -6.32 6.89 11.95
C HIS A 22 -7.70 7.32 11.45
N ALA A 23 -8.19 8.47 11.89
CA ALA A 23 -9.51 8.96 11.50
C ALA A 23 -9.62 9.15 9.98
N ARG A 24 -8.59 9.70 9.37
CA ARG A 24 -8.56 9.91 7.91
C ARG A 24 -8.50 8.60 7.14
N ALA A 25 -7.78 7.61 7.67
CA ALA A 25 -7.73 6.27 7.07
C ALA A 25 -9.10 5.60 7.12
N ILE A 26 -9.81 5.70 8.24
CA ILE A 26 -11.17 5.17 8.36
C ILE A 26 -12.10 5.81 7.33
N VAL A 27 -12.08 7.14 7.21
CA VAL A 27 -12.90 7.85 6.21
C VAL A 27 -12.54 7.39 4.79
N ALA A 28 -11.25 7.29 4.49
CA ALA A 28 -10.79 6.86 3.18
C ALA A 28 -11.25 5.44 2.83
N SER A 29 -11.32 4.54 3.83
CA SER A 29 -11.76 3.16 3.64
C SER A 29 -13.26 3.04 3.34
N ARG A 30 -14.03 4.09 3.61
CA ARG A 30 -15.49 4.08 3.50
C ARG A 30 -16.04 4.90 2.34
N VAL A 31 -15.17 5.42 1.48
CA VAL A 31 -15.62 6.18 0.29
C VAL A 31 -16.43 5.25 -0.61
N PRO A 32 -17.70 5.62 -0.93
CA PRO A 32 -18.56 4.75 -1.75
C PRO A 32 -17.96 4.48 -3.13
N GLN A 33 -18.14 3.24 -3.62
CA GLN A 33 -17.74 2.80 -4.95
C GLN A 33 -16.24 2.88 -5.23
N ARG A 34 -15.43 3.14 -4.21
CA ARG A 34 -13.97 3.16 -4.34
C ARG A 34 -13.45 1.72 -4.47
N ARG A 35 -12.51 1.53 -5.38
CA ARG A 35 -11.77 0.28 -5.49
C ARG A 35 -10.38 0.46 -4.91
N PHE A 36 -9.90 -0.60 -4.27
CA PHE A 36 -8.59 -0.59 -3.62
C PHE A 36 -7.71 -1.65 -4.28
N ILE A 37 -6.46 -1.29 -4.51
CA ILE A 37 -5.46 -2.21 -5.05
C ILE A 37 -4.26 -2.18 -4.10
N THR A 38 -3.78 -3.34 -3.73
CA THR A 38 -2.53 -3.48 -2.98
C THR A 38 -1.74 -4.67 -3.51
N THR A 39 -0.55 -4.89 -2.99
CA THR A 39 0.32 -5.98 -3.42
C THR A 39 0.65 -6.92 -2.27
N GLU A 40 1.04 -8.15 -2.61
CA GLU A 40 1.59 -9.05 -1.59
C GLU A 40 2.88 -8.49 -0.99
N ALA A 41 3.66 -7.72 -1.74
CA ALA A 41 4.86 -7.07 -1.19
C ALA A 41 4.51 -6.11 -0.06
N VAL A 42 3.43 -5.31 -0.20
CA VAL A 42 2.92 -4.45 0.87
C VAL A 42 2.47 -5.29 2.07
N LEU A 43 1.75 -6.38 1.81
CA LEU A 43 1.30 -7.27 2.90
C LEU A 43 2.46 -7.96 3.60
N MET A 44 3.53 -8.30 2.88
CA MET A 44 4.74 -8.86 3.50
C MET A 44 5.39 -7.85 4.45
N GLU A 45 5.51 -6.60 4.02
CA GLU A 45 6.04 -5.53 4.86
C GLU A 45 5.17 -5.32 6.11
N LEU A 46 3.86 -5.32 5.95
CA LEU A 46 2.92 -5.21 7.06
C LEU A 46 3.04 -6.40 8.01
N GLY A 47 3.14 -7.62 7.48
CA GLY A 47 3.30 -8.84 8.28
C GLY A 47 4.58 -8.84 9.08
N ASP A 48 5.67 -8.33 8.50
CA ASP A 48 6.94 -8.19 9.21
C ASP A 48 6.81 -7.19 10.37
N ALA A 49 6.06 -6.12 10.17
CA ALA A 49 5.81 -5.14 11.22
C ALA A 49 4.89 -5.66 12.33
N LEU A 50 3.94 -6.53 11.99
CA LEU A 50 2.93 -7.08 12.92
C LEU A 50 3.24 -8.54 13.30
N HIS A 51 4.51 -8.86 13.52
CA HIS A 51 4.94 -10.24 13.73
C HIS A 51 4.82 -10.76 15.17
N LEU A 52 4.61 -9.87 16.13
CA LEU A 52 4.49 -10.28 17.53
C LEU A 52 3.21 -11.09 17.75
N PRO A 53 3.20 -12.05 18.69
CA PRO A 53 2.03 -12.93 18.87
C PRO A 53 0.71 -12.18 19.04
N ALA A 54 0.70 -11.06 19.76
CA ALA A 54 -0.52 -10.28 19.97
C ALA A 54 -1.02 -9.55 18.71
N GLU A 55 -0.14 -9.36 17.69
CA GLU A 55 -0.45 -8.59 16.48
C GLU A 55 -0.81 -9.46 15.29
N ARG A 56 -0.46 -10.76 15.34
CA ARG A 56 -0.60 -11.66 14.18
C ARG A 56 -2.05 -11.82 13.73
N GLY A 57 -2.99 -11.83 14.66
CA GLY A 57 -4.41 -11.93 14.33
C GLY A 57 -4.94 -10.73 13.55
N GLU A 58 -4.47 -9.53 13.88
CA GLU A 58 -4.83 -8.32 13.14
C GLU A 58 -4.31 -8.39 11.70
N PHE A 59 -3.07 -8.83 11.53
CA PHE A 59 -2.49 -8.96 10.19
C PHE A 59 -3.26 -9.98 9.34
N THR A 60 -3.53 -11.17 9.87
CA THR A 60 -4.24 -12.19 9.09
C THR A 60 -5.67 -11.79 8.77
N ALA A 61 -6.31 -11.00 9.64
CA ALA A 61 -7.63 -10.43 9.35
C ALA A 61 -7.58 -9.46 8.16
N ILE A 62 -6.53 -8.64 8.07
CA ILE A 62 -6.31 -7.75 6.92
C ILE A 62 -6.13 -8.58 5.65
N VAL A 63 -5.31 -9.63 5.68
CA VAL A 63 -5.09 -10.51 4.52
C VAL A 63 -6.42 -11.10 4.04
N ASP A 64 -7.21 -11.61 4.98
CA ASP A 64 -8.51 -12.21 4.65
C ASP A 64 -9.46 -11.17 4.03
N MET A 65 -9.50 -9.98 4.58
CA MET A 65 -10.34 -8.89 4.05
C MET A 65 -9.92 -8.52 2.63
N VAL A 66 -8.63 -8.34 2.39
CA VAL A 66 -8.11 -7.97 1.07
C VAL A 66 -8.42 -9.05 0.02
N ARG A 67 -8.34 -10.32 0.42
CA ARG A 67 -8.60 -11.46 -0.48
C ARG A 67 -10.08 -11.65 -0.79
N LYS A 68 -10.95 -11.34 0.15
CA LYS A 68 -12.38 -11.72 0.07
C LYS A 68 -13.30 -10.58 -0.31
N HIS A 69 -12.93 -9.33 0.01
CA HIS A 69 -13.81 -8.19 -0.20
C HIS A 69 -13.80 -7.77 -1.68
N ALA A 70 -14.99 -7.63 -2.27
CA ALA A 70 -15.14 -7.37 -3.71
C ALA A 70 -14.51 -6.05 -4.16
N ALA A 71 -14.39 -5.05 -3.29
CA ALA A 71 -13.79 -3.76 -3.62
C ALA A 71 -12.26 -3.79 -3.65
N TRP A 72 -11.64 -4.88 -3.19
CA TRP A 72 -10.18 -5.01 -3.07
C TRP A 72 -9.61 -5.94 -4.13
N GLU A 73 -8.48 -5.56 -4.68
CA GLU A 73 -7.68 -6.41 -5.55
C GLU A 73 -6.29 -6.58 -4.96
N LEU A 74 -5.84 -7.82 -4.84
CA LEU A 74 -4.50 -8.16 -4.37
C LEU A 74 -3.65 -8.57 -5.57
N VAL A 75 -2.58 -7.83 -5.83
CA VAL A 75 -1.61 -8.15 -6.88
C VAL A 75 -0.58 -9.12 -6.30
N PRO A 76 -0.47 -10.34 -6.83
CA PRO A 76 0.47 -11.33 -6.28
C PRO A 76 1.93 -10.96 -6.61
N THR A 77 2.85 -11.46 -5.79
CA THR A 77 4.28 -11.35 -6.08
C THR A 77 4.62 -12.12 -7.36
N SER A 78 5.60 -11.60 -8.08
CA SER A 78 6.14 -12.28 -9.26
C SER A 78 7.55 -11.78 -9.53
N SER A 79 8.32 -12.55 -10.30
CA SER A 79 9.64 -12.10 -10.75
C SER A 79 9.54 -10.83 -11.58
N ASP A 80 8.49 -10.70 -12.39
CA ASP A 80 8.29 -9.51 -13.21
C ASP A 80 8.08 -8.26 -12.38
N TRP A 81 7.27 -8.33 -11.33
CA TRP A 81 7.07 -7.19 -10.44
C TRP A 81 8.33 -6.87 -9.63
N PHE A 82 9.05 -7.89 -9.19
CA PHE A 82 10.33 -7.69 -8.52
C PHE A 82 11.31 -6.94 -9.44
N GLN A 83 11.44 -7.39 -10.69
CA GLN A 83 12.33 -6.75 -11.67
C GLN A 83 11.90 -5.32 -11.98
N ALA A 84 10.60 -5.07 -12.14
CA ALA A 84 10.09 -3.73 -12.39
C ALA A 84 10.41 -2.78 -11.23
N GLY A 85 10.22 -3.22 -10.00
CA GLY A 85 10.56 -2.45 -8.81
C GLY A 85 12.05 -2.21 -8.68
N LEU A 86 12.86 -3.25 -8.94
CA LEU A 86 14.32 -3.14 -8.88
C LEU A 86 14.85 -2.13 -9.90
N GLU A 87 14.25 -2.07 -11.07
CA GLU A 87 14.62 -1.09 -12.10
C GLU A 87 14.38 0.34 -11.64
N ILE A 88 13.24 0.60 -11.02
CA ILE A 88 12.94 1.91 -10.43
C ILE A 88 13.93 2.22 -9.31
N PHE A 89 14.20 1.26 -8.46
CA PHE A 89 15.14 1.37 -7.35
C PHE A 89 16.54 1.78 -7.83
N ARG A 90 17.03 1.11 -8.88
CA ARG A 90 18.35 1.42 -9.46
C ARG A 90 18.38 2.78 -10.13
N ARG A 91 17.32 3.14 -10.84
CA ARG A 91 17.24 4.38 -11.62
C ARG A 91 17.17 5.61 -10.72
N HIS A 92 16.68 5.47 -9.51
CA HIS A 92 16.49 6.55 -8.56
C HIS A 92 17.38 6.38 -7.33
N SER A 93 18.67 6.15 -7.55
CA SER A 93 19.65 5.90 -6.49
C SER A 93 19.85 7.09 -5.55
N ASP A 94 19.40 8.29 -5.94
CA ASP A 94 19.41 9.49 -5.12
C ASP A 94 18.23 9.59 -4.15
N LYS A 95 17.26 8.67 -4.24
CA LYS A 95 16.06 8.66 -3.40
C LYS A 95 16.20 7.63 -2.28
N ALA A 96 15.60 7.92 -1.14
CA ALA A 96 15.55 7.00 -0.01
C ALA A 96 14.34 6.04 -0.10
N TRP A 97 13.90 5.73 -1.32
CA TRP A 97 12.77 4.81 -1.53
C TRP A 97 13.15 3.39 -1.20
N GLN A 98 12.30 2.70 -0.47
CA GLN A 98 12.46 1.28 -0.22
C GLN A 98 12.04 0.47 -1.45
N LEU A 99 12.53 -0.77 -1.55
CA LEU A 99 12.17 -1.62 -2.69
C LEU A 99 10.66 -1.88 -2.76
N THR A 100 10.00 -2.03 -1.62
CA THR A 100 8.54 -2.17 -1.58
C THR A 100 7.85 -0.95 -2.19
N ASP A 101 8.33 0.27 -1.90
CA ASP A 101 7.80 1.49 -2.53
C ASP A 101 7.95 1.42 -4.05
N CYS A 102 9.10 0.98 -4.53
CA CYS A 102 9.38 0.89 -5.96
C CYS A 102 8.49 -0.15 -6.65
N ILE A 103 8.22 -1.27 -6.01
CA ILE A 103 7.28 -2.27 -6.53
C ILE A 103 5.87 -1.67 -6.60
N SER A 104 5.45 -0.97 -5.54
CA SER A 104 4.15 -0.28 -5.52
C SER A 104 4.05 0.74 -6.66
N MET A 105 5.09 1.55 -6.86
CA MET A 105 5.14 2.53 -7.95
C MET A 105 5.06 1.88 -9.32
N ALA A 106 5.73 0.73 -9.50
CA ALA A 106 5.67 -0.03 -10.76
C ALA A 106 4.24 -0.50 -11.05
N VAL A 107 3.56 -1.04 -10.04
CA VAL A 107 2.16 -1.48 -10.16
C VAL A 107 1.26 -0.28 -10.47
N MET A 108 1.42 0.83 -9.76
CA MET A 108 0.61 2.01 -9.99
C MET A 108 0.77 2.54 -11.41
N ARG A 109 1.99 2.62 -11.92
CA ARG A 109 2.25 3.07 -13.30
C ARG A 109 1.60 2.15 -14.32
N LYS A 110 1.77 0.85 -14.16
CA LYS A 110 1.20 -0.13 -15.09
C LYS A 110 -0.33 -0.07 -15.10
N ARG A 111 -0.95 0.17 -13.96
CA ARG A 111 -2.40 0.21 -13.79
C ARG A 111 -2.97 1.62 -13.97
N HIS A 112 -2.14 2.60 -14.31
CA HIS A 112 -2.54 4.01 -14.47
C HIS A 112 -3.22 4.59 -13.22
N LEU A 113 -2.76 4.19 -12.05
CA LEU A 113 -3.23 4.72 -10.78
C LEU A 113 -2.44 5.99 -10.44
N ARG A 114 -3.14 7.01 -9.94
CA ARG A 114 -2.55 8.30 -9.61
C ARG A 114 -2.53 8.58 -8.11
N GLU A 115 -3.43 7.95 -7.37
CA GLU A 115 -3.65 8.22 -5.96
C GLU A 115 -3.27 7.02 -5.11
N ALA A 116 -2.54 7.28 -4.02
CA ALA A 116 -2.16 6.27 -3.05
C ALA A 116 -2.63 6.66 -1.65
N LEU A 117 -3.15 5.69 -0.94
CA LEU A 117 -3.48 5.82 0.48
C LEU A 117 -2.19 5.66 1.27
N THR A 118 -1.48 6.76 1.39
CA THR A 118 -0.20 6.85 2.09
C THR A 118 0.01 8.27 2.60
N GLY A 119 0.78 8.41 3.66
CA GLY A 119 1.30 9.69 4.14
C GLY A 119 2.77 9.87 3.82
N ASP A 120 3.36 8.93 3.09
CA ASP A 120 4.78 8.94 2.79
C ASP A 120 5.08 9.89 1.63
N ALA A 121 6.04 10.79 1.84
CA ALA A 121 6.48 11.74 0.82
C ALA A 121 7.10 11.05 -0.41
N HIS A 122 7.54 9.80 -0.28
CA HIS A 122 8.15 9.05 -1.38
C HIS A 122 7.22 8.98 -2.60
N PHE A 123 5.93 8.76 -2.38
CA PHE A 123 4.96 8.68 -3.48
C PHE A 123 4.76 10.03 -4.17
N GLU A 124 4.77 11.12 -3.42
CA GLU A 124 4.71 12.46 -4.03
C GLU A 124 5.96 12.77 -4.85
N GLN A 125 7.13 12.37 -4.36
CA GLN A 125 8.39 12.53 -5.09
C GLN A 125 8.36 11.78 -6.43
N ALA A 126 7.62 10.67 -6.49
CA ALA A 126 7.48 9.87 -7.70
C ALA A 126 6.35 10.36 -8.63
N GLY A 127 5.63 11.43 -8.27
CA GLY A 127 4.59 12.03 -9.09
C GLY A 127 3.18 11.57 -8.78
N PHE A 128 2.98 10.82 -7.71
CA PHE A 128 1.63 10.36 -7.29
C PHE A 128 1.03 11.31 -6.25
N THR A 129 -0.26 11.23 -6.07
CA THR A 129 -0.96 11.97 -5.01
C THR A 129 -1.07 11.12 -3.76
N ALA A 130 -0.54 11.62 -2.65
CA ALA A 130 -0.63 10.96 -1.34
C ALA A 130 -1.87 11.47 -0.60
N LEU A 131 -2.85 10.59 -0.40
CA LEU A 131 -4.16 10.97 0.14
C LEU A 131 -4.18 11.16 1.66
N LEU A 132 -3.15 10.68 2.35
CA LEU A 132 -3.06 10.75 3.82
C LEU A 132 -1.96 11.70 4.30
N ARG A 133 -1.61 12.68 3.52
CA ARG A 133 -0.69 13.73 3.93
C ARG A 133 -1.42 14.96 4.42
#